data_94ec62f60aa1d38e02e29e15ee9d0611
#
_entry.id   94ec62f60aa1d38e02e29e15ee9d0611
#
_cell.length_a   1.000
_cell.length_b   1.000
_cell.length_c   1.000
_cell.angle_alpha   90.00
_cell.angle_beta   90.00
_cell.angle_gamma   90.00
#
_symmetry.space_group_name_H-M   'P 1'
#
loop_
_entity.id
_entity.type
_entity.pdbx_description
1 polymer ?
#
loop_
_entity_poly.entity_id
_entity_poly.type
_entity_poly.pdbx_seq_one_letter_code
_entity_poly.pdbx_strand_id
1 'polypeptide(L)'
;YDSNGVLISGTVLDRDGDVLSSVENGHRTYYENETVRKATLHAVGDLYGKIGTGVLNAFADKLTGFDLVNGAFGAERGSNLYLTLDARYNYEAYRALGGHAGTVAVYNYKTGEILCMVSAPSYDPLNVPKNLEENDRYKGAYLNRFLSSAFVPGSVFKTVTLTAALENLPDAETRTWNCTGSVQIGDETITCSGVHGEQTLKEAFAHSCNAAFAQIAEELGADTLRRYTEKAGLTSAYSVDGLPTAKGTFNWDGITDGQLGWTGVGQYHDQVNPCAFLLWMGGIANGGKAAEPYLIRKTVSSLGIPSLPHITQRTGQLIDNRTAATVADFMANNVTETYGTKRFPNMELCAKSGTAEVGTGQTPHAWFAGFLRNEDAPYAFVVLVENGGGGNAVAGTVAGKVLNVIVNGY
;
A
#
# COMPACT_ATOMS: atom_id res chain seq x y z
N TYR A 1 -11.58 1.93 -32.78
CA TYR A 1 -12.37 1.12 -33.76
C TYR A 1 -11.78 1.34 -35.15
N ASP A 2 -11.77 0.30 -35.97
CA ASP A 2 -11.41 0.41 -37.37
C ASP A 2 -12.54 1.07 -38.18
N SER A 3 -12.34 1.21 -39.52
CA SER A 3 -13.34 1.77 -40.44
C SER A 3 -14.65 0.96 -40.50
N ASN A 4 -14.65 -0.27 -40.02
CA ASN A 4 -15.79 -1.19 -39.98
C ASN A 4 -16.46 -1.23 -38.60
N GLY A 5 -15.99 -0.43 -37.63
CA GLY A 5 -16.50 -0.40 -36.26
C GLY A 5 -16.02 -1.55 -35.37
N VAL A 6 -14.98 -2.26 -35.82
CA VAL A 6 -14.36 -3.35 -35.02
C VAL A 6 -13.37 -2.76 -34.02
N LEU A 7 -13.45 -3.19 -32.76
CA LEU A 7 -12.54 -2.74 -31.72
C LEU A 7 -11.10 -3.17 -32.03
N ILE A 8 -10.19 -2.21 -32.15
CA ILE A 8 -8.76 -2.42 -32.23
C ILE A 8 -8.12 -2.01 -30.93
N SER A 9 -7.43 -2.92 -30.27
CA SER A 9 -6.66 -2.63 -29.07
C SER A 9 -5.66 -3.75 -28.84
N GLY A 10 -4.53 -3.41 -28.28
CA GLY A 10 -3.52 -4.38 -27.86
C GLY A 10 -3.95 -5.24 -26.70
N THR A 11 -3.07 -6.17 -26.36
CA THR A 11 -3.23 -7.13 -25.26
C THR A 11 -2.58 -6.59 -23.99
N VAL A 12 -3.24 -6.77 -22.87
CA VAL A 12 -2.70 -6.54 -21.54
C VAL A 12 -2.25 -7.87 -20.95
N LEU A 13 -0.97 -7.97 -20.61
CA LEU A 13 -0.36 -9.18 -20.07
C LEU A 13 0.20 -8.89 -18.68
N ASP A 14 0.28 -9.91 -17.85
CA ASP A 14 1.01 -9.86 -16.61
C ASP A 14 2.53 -9.97 -16.84
N ARG A 15 3.30 -10.02 -15.76
CA ARG A 15 4.78 -10.08 -15.82
C ARG A 15 5.32 -11.33 -16.49
N ASP A 16 4.61 -12.45 -16.40
CA ASP A 16 5.01 -13.75 -16.92
C ASP A 16 4.47 -14.02 -18.33
N GLY A 17 3.61 -13.13 -18.84
CA GLY A 17 3.00 -13.19 -20.17
C GLY A 17 1.62 -13.79 -20.20
N ASP A 18 1.00 -14.00 -19.04
CA ASP A 18 -0.40 -14.42 -18.96
C ASP A 18 -1.32 -13.28 -19.43
N VAL A 19 -2.27 -13.62 -20.30
CA VAL A 19 -3.19 -12.63 -20.89
C VAL A 19 -4.26 -12.22 -19.88
N LEU A 20 -4.17 -10.98 -19.39
CA LEU A 20 -5.19 -10.40 -18.49
C LEU A 20 -6.38 -9.85 -19.26
N SER A 21 -6.16 -9.28 -20.44
CA SER A 21 -7.22 -8.83 -21.36
C SER A 21 -6.69 -8.75 -22.78
N SER A 22 -7.51 -9.17 -23.76
CA SER A 22 -7.22 -9.08 -25.19
C SER A 22 -8.45 -8.68 -25.97
N VAL A 23 -8.31 -8.57 -27.30
CA VAL A 23 -9.45 -8.40 -28.24
C VAL A 23 -9.49 -9.60 -29.17
N GLU A 24 -10.60 -10.30 -29.17
CA GLU A 24 -10.87 -11.45 -30.03
C GLU A 24 -12.16 -11.21 -30.83
N ASN A 25 -12.09 -11.33 -32.15
CA ASN A 25 -13.23 -11.09 -33.03
C ASN A 25 -13.91 -9.71 -32.80
N GLY A 26 -13.11 -8.69 -32.48
CA GLY A 26 -13.62 -7.32 -32.22
C GLY A 26 -14.26 -7.12 -30.86
N HIS A 27 -14.18 -8.11 -29.97
CA HIS A 27 -14.71 -8.04 -28.60
C HIS A 27 -13.60 -8.12 -27.57
N ARG A 28 -13.73 -7.33 -26.49
CA ARG A 28 -12.81 -7.39 -25.35
C ARG A 28 -13.02 -8.70 -24.59
N THR A 29 -11.92 -9.41 -24.35
CA THR A 29 -11.86 -10.60 -23.51
C THR A 29 -11.02 -10.33 -22.28
N TYR A 30 -11.17 -11.16 -21.26
CA TYR A 30 -10.42 -11.10 -20.01
C TYR A 30 -9.94 -12.48 -19.61
N TYR A 31 -9.06 -12.54 -18.61
CA TYR A 31 -8.52 -13.78 -18.05
C TYR A 31 -9.65 -14.79 -17.77
N GLU A 32 -9.42 -16.07 -17.99
CA GLU A 32 -10.46 -17.11 -17.87
C GLU A 32 -11.01 -17.26 -16.45
N ASN A 33 -10.16 -17.14 -15.43
CA ASN A 33 -10.55 -17.26 -14.02
C ASN A 33 -11.21 -15.98 -13.52
N GLU A 34 -12.45 -16.09 -13.03
CA GLU A 34 -13.26 -14.98 -12.49
C GLU A 34 -12.58 -14.25 -11.34
N THR A 35 -11.92 -14.99 -10.43
CA THR A 35 -11.24 -14.39 -9.28
C THR A 35 -10.05 -13.55 -9.72
N VAL A 36 -9.29 -13.98 -10.72
CA VAL A 36 -8.19 -13.18 -11.31
C VAL A 36 -8.76 -11.91 -11.94
N ARG A 37 -9.87 -11.99 -12.70
CA ARG A 37 -10.53 -10.82 -13.27
C ARG A 37 -10.92 -9.80 -12.23
N LYS A 38 -11.52 -10.25 -11.11
CA LYS A 38 -11.86 -9.39 -9.96
C LYS A 38 -10.62 -8.81 -9.28
N ALA A 39 -9.61 -9.63 -9.07
CA ALA A 39 -8.37 -9.25 -8.40
C ALA A 39 -7.60 -8.17 -9.18
N THR A 40 -7.58 -8.26 -10.50
CA THR A 40 -6.83 -7.36 -11.39
C THR A 40 -7.67 -6.21 -11.96
N LEU A 41 -8.97 -6.13 -11.63
CA LEU A 41 -9.89 -5.15 -12.22
C LEU A 41 -9.39 -3.70 -12.15
N HIS A 42 -8.89 -3.27 -10.98
CA HIS A 42 -8.45 -1.88 -10.79
C HIS A 42 -7.13 -1.55 -11.48
N ALA A 43 -6.37 -2.57 -11.89
CA ALA A 43 -5.18 -2.41 -12.72
C ALA A 43 -5.49 -2.53 -14.21
N VAL A 44 -6.33 -3.49 -14.60
CA VAL A 44 -6.68 -3.74 -16.01
C VAL A 44 -7.73 -2.76 -16.49
N GLY A 45 -8.82 -2.60 -15.76
CA GLY A 45 -9.99 -1.79 -16.12
C GLY A 45 -11.17 -2.62 -16.60
N ASP A 46 -12.31 -1.95 -16.74
CA ASP A 46 -13.57 -2.52 -17.20
C ASP A 46 -13.90 -2.13 -18.63
N LEU A 47 -15.00 -2.69 -19.17
CA LEU A 47 -15.47 -2.42 -20.54
C LEU A 47 -16.00 -0.99 -20.75
N TYR A 48 -16.38 -0.31 -19.67
CA TYR A 48 -17.11 0.96 -19.73
C TYR A 48 -16.25 2.16 -19.29
N GLY A 49 -14.98 1.94 -18.95
CA GLY A 49 -14.07 2.99 -18.48
C GLY A 49 -14.42 3.55 -17.10
N LYS A 50 -15.20 2.82 -16.29
CA LYS A 50 -15.56 3.21 -14.92
C LYS A 50 -14.36 3.14 -13.97
N ILE A 51 -13.40 2.26 -14.25
CA ILE A 51 -12.16 2.13 -13.50
C ILE A 51 -11.10 3.08 -14.09
N GLY A 52 -11.04 4.30 -13.57
CA GLY A 52 -10.15 5.34 -14.10
C GLY A 52 -8.65 5.01 -14.02
N THR A 53 -8.23 4.16 -13.06
CA THR A 53 -6.85 3.71 -12.91
C THR A 53 -6.50 2.48 -13.76
N GLY A 54 -7.49 1.86 -14.39
CA GLY A 54 -7.28 0.70 -15.24
C GLY A 54 -6.52 1.05 -16.52
N VAL A 55 -5.57 0.21 -16.92
CA VAL A 55 -4.72 0.48 -18.10
C VAL A 55 -5.52 0.56 -19.40
N LEU A 56 -6.67 -0.11 -19.50
CA LEU A 56 -7.58 -0.02 -20.65
C LEU A 56 -8.09 1.40 -20.88
N ASN A 57 -8.22 2.19 -19.83
CA ASN A 57 -8.66 3.57 -19.87
C ASN A 57 -7.47 4.53 -19.82
N ALA A 58 -6.63 4.40 -18.81
CA ALA A 58 -5.54 5.32 -18.52
C ALA A 58 -4.41 5.31 -19.59
N PHE A 59 -4.23 4.20 -20.30
CA PHE A 59 -3.19 4.01 -21.32
C PHE A 59 -3.78 3.54 -22.65
N ALA A 60 -5.00 4.00 -22.96
CA ALA A 60 -5.70 3.66 -24.20
C ALA A 60 -4.89 4.05 -25.46
N ASP A 61 -4.17 5.15 -25.42
CA ASP A 61 -3.26 5.63 -26.46
C ASP A 61 -2.15 4.59 -26.75
N LYS A 62 -1.49 4.06 -25.71
CA LYS A 62 -0.48 3.02 -25.84
C LYS A 62 -1.06 1.72 -26.41
N LEU A 63 -2.24 1.31 -25.94
CA LEU A 63 -2.92 0.10 -26.39
C LEU A 63 -3.40 0.19 -27.84
N THR A 64 -3.79 1.38 -28.30
CA THR A 64 -4.23 1.58 -29.70
C THR A 64 -3.05 1.74 -30.68
N GLY A 65 -1.82 1.93 -30.15
CA GLY A 65 -0.64 2.17 -30.97
C GLY A 65 -0.64 3.56 -31.63
N PHE A 66 -1.42 4.50 -31.11
CA PHE A 66 -1.45 5.88 -31.58
C PHE A 66 -0.22 6.63 -31.06
N ASP A 67 0.53 7.21 -31.98
CA ASP A 67 1.65 8.11 -31.70
C ASP A 67 1.33 9.50 -32.26
N LEU A 68 1.51 10.55 -31.44
CA LEU A 68 1.22 11.95 -31.83
C LEU A 68 2.06 12.43 -33.04
N VAL A 69 3.22 11.83 -33.27
CA VAL A 69 4.13 12.18 -34.37
C VAL A 69 3.87 11.37 -35.61
N ASN A 70 3.58 10.06 -35.47
CA ASN A 70 3.43 9.10 -36.56
C ASN A 70 1.99 8.71 -36.86
N GLY A 71 1.03 9.25 -36.08
CA GLY A 71 -0.38 8.90 -36.20
C GLY A 71 -0.65 7.42 -35.89
N ALA A 72 -1.60 6.82 -36.62
CA ALA A 72 -2.00 5.42 -36.45
C ALA A 72 -1.11 4.43 -37.22
N PHE A 73 0.18 4.67 -37.36
CA PHE A 73 1.06 3.81 -38.14
C PHE A 73 1.17 2.41 -37.50
N GLY A 74 0.66 1.40 -38.16
CA GLY A 74 0.62 0.02 -37.63
C GLY A 74 -0.53 -0.26 -36.67
N ALA A 75 -1.53 0.61 -36.56
CA ALA A 75 -2.65 0.52 -35.63
C ALA A 75 -3.62 -0.66 -35.86
N GLU A 76 -3.42 -1.47 -36.90
CA GLU A 76 -4.32 -2.60 -37.18
C GLU A 76 -4.37 -3.67 -36.06
N ARG A 77 -3.43 -3.66 -35.10
CA ARG A 77 -3.35 -4.64 -33.99
C ARG A 77 -3.13 -4.06 -32.62
N GLY A 78 -2.91 -2.74 -32.49
CA GLY A 78 -2.55 -2.11 -31.22
C GLY A 78 -1.19 -2.57 -30.67
N SER A 79 -0.78 -2.04 -29.51
CA SER A 79 0.45 -2.44 -28.83
C SER A 79 0.14 -3.28 -27.59
N ASN A 80 0.97 -4.28 -27.31
CA ASN A 80 0.84 -5.10 -26.11
C ASN A 80 1.45 -4.40 -24.90
N LEU A 81 0.74 -4.34 -23.77
CA LEU A 81 1.21 -3.85 -22.48
C LEU A 81 1.55 -5.03 -21.57
N TYR A 82 2.79 -5.11 -21.13
CA TYR A 82 3.21 -6.03 -20.08
C TYR A 82 3.23 -5.29 -18.76
N LEU A 83 2.43 -5.74 -17.80
CA LEU A 83 2.40 -5.20 -16.46
C LEU A 83 3.50 -5.83 -15.59
N THR A 84 3.82 -5.20 -14.48
CA THR A 84 4.70 -5.75 -13.44
C THR A 84 3.97 -6.74 -12.52
N LEU A 85 2.63 -6.75 -12.55
CA LEU A 85 1.78 -7.61 -11.73
C LEU A 85 1.95 -9.09 -12.07
N ASP A 86 1.84 -9.94 -11.06
CA ASP A 86 1.67 -11.40 -11.20
C ASP A 86 0.22 -11.77 -10.89
N ALA A 87 -0.44 -12.44 -11.83
CA ALA A 87 -1.85 -12.83 -11.71
C ALA A 87 -2.12 -13.72 -10.49
N ARG A 88 -1.17 -14.62 -10.13
CA ARG A 88 -1.28 -15.53 -8.98
C ARG A 88 -1.24 -14.78 -7.65
N TYR A 89 -0.35 -13.78 -7.54
CA TYR A 89 -0.22 -12.96 -6.33
C TYR A 89 -1.46 -12.11 -6.11
N ASN A 90 -2.01 -11.52 -7.18
CA ASN A 90 -3.25 -10.76 -7.12
C ASN A 90 -4.45 -11.67 -6.80
N TYR A 91 -4.52 -12.87 -7.39
CA TYR A 91 -5.53 -13.88 -7.07
C TYR A 91 -5.56 -14.21 -5.56
N GLU A 92 -4.39 -14.53 -4.98
CA GLU A 92 -4.31 -14.87 -3.56
C GLU A 92 -4.64 -13.67 -2.67
N ALA A 93 -4.17 -12.49 -3.01
CA ALA A 93 -4.46 -11.27 -2.26
C ALA A 93 -5.97 -10.97 -2.22
N TYR A 94 -6.66 -11.12 -3.34
CA TYR A 94 -8.10 -10.94 -3.40
C TYR A 94 -8.85 -11.98 -2.56
N ARG A 95 -8.45 -13.25 -2.66
CA ARG A 95 -9.01 -14.32 -1.83
C ARG A 95 -8.75 -14.10 -0.34
N ALA A 96 -7.54 -13.69 0.01
CA ALA A 96 -7.14 -13.46 1.40
C ALA A 96 -7.93 -12.34 2.07
N LEU A 97 -8.36 -11.31 1.32
CA LEU A 97 -9.28 -10.26 1.83
C LEU A 97 -10.64 -10.82 2.26
N GLY A 98 -11.04 -12.00 1.79
CA GLY A 98 -12.21 -12.73 2.30
C GLY A 98 -13.54 -11.99 2.17
N GLY A 99 -13.68 -11.08 1.19
CA GLY A 99 -14.88 -10.28 0.96
C GLY A 99 -14.93 -8.96 1.72
N HIS A 100 -13.92 -8.65 2.52
CA HIS A 100 -13.75 -7.33 3.13
C HIS A 100 -13.36 -6.29 2.07
N ALA A 101 -13.79 -5.05 2.28
CA ALA A 101 -13.22 -3.91 1.59
C ALA A 101 -11.79 -3.65 2.09
N GLY A 102 -10.93 -3.20 1.19
CA GLY A 102 -9.54 -2.94 1.55
C GLY A 102 -8.60 -2.98 0.35
N THR A 103 -7.31 -3.02 0.63
CA THR A 103 -6.28 -3.10 -0.40
C THR A 103 -5.07 -3.91 0.06
N VAL A 104 -4.45 -4.59 -0.89
CA VAL A 104 -3.19 -5.31 -0.71
C VAL A 104 -2.25 -4.88 -1.83
N ALA A 105 -1.07 -4.40 -1.46
CA ALA A 105 -0.03 -4.11 -2.43
C ALA A 105 1.32 -4.65 -1.97
N VAL A 106 2.08 -5.17 -2.93
CA VAL A 106 3.45 -5.65 -2.75
C VAL A 106 4.29 -5.13 -3.90
N TYR A 107 5.44 -4.56 -3.61
CA TYR A 107 6.36 -4.09 -4.64
C TYR A 107 7.82 -4.41 -4.30
N ASN A 108 8.65 -4.45 -5.31
CA ASN A 108 10.09 -4.59 -5.15
C ASN A 108 10.70 -3.23 -4.81
N TYR A 109 11.18 -3.06 -3.57
CA TYR A 109 11.72 -1.77 -3.10
C TYR A 109 13.10 -1.41 -3.70
N LYS A 110 13.73 -2.33 -4.45
CA LYS A 110 14.96 -2.08 -5.20
C LYS A 110 14.68 -1.54 -6.60
N THR A 111 13.65 -2.09 -7.28
CA THR A 111 13.36 -1.80 -8.69
C THR A 111 12.15 -0.90 -8.90
N GLY A 112 11.17 -0.90 -7.99
CA GLY A 112 9.90 -0.18 -8.11
C GLY A 112 8.77 -1.01 -8.73
N GLU A 113 9.03 -2.25 -9.19
CA GLU A 113 7.99 -3.12 -9.78
C GLU A 113 6.89 -3.43 -8.78
N ILE A 114 5.63 -3.11 -9.12
CA ILE A 114 4.46 -3.52 -8.35
C ILE A 114 4.09 -4.95 -8.76
N LEU A 115 4.23 -5.91 -7.84
CA LEU A 115 3.90 -7.32 -8.09
C LEU A 115 2.44 -7.65 -7.81
N CYS A 116 1.85 -6.95 -6.83
CA CYS A 116 0.48 -7.12 -6.41
C CYS A 116 -0.14 -5.75 -6.14
N MET A 117 -1.34 -5.50 -6.69
CA MET A 117 -2.13 -4.30 -6.46
C MET A 117 -3.62 -4.66 -6.53
N VAL A 118 -4.18 -5.02 -5.39
CA VAL A 118 -5.58 -5.43 -5.26
C VAL A 118 -6.35 -4.38 -4.48
N SER A 119 -7.53 -4.04 -4.99
CA SER A 119 -8.51 -3.21 -4.28
C SER A 119 -9.85 -3.94 -4.25
N ALA A 120 -10.52 -3.94 -3.09
CA ALA A 120 -11.84 -4.53 -2.89
C ALA A 120 -12.76 -3.52 -2.18
N PRO A 121 -14.09 -3.54 -2.43
CA PRO A 121 -14.79 -4.49 -3.29
C PRO A 121 -14.44 -4.33 -4.77
N SER A 122 -14.66 -5.40 -5.51
CA SER A 122 -14.43 -5.50 -6.94
C SER A 122 -15.57 -6.31 -7.58
N TYR A 123 -15.63 -6.32 -8.90
CA TYR A 123 -16.61 -7.08 -9.66
C TYR A 123 -15.98 -7.75 -10.88
N ASP A 124 -16.70 -8.74 -11.44
CA ASP A 124 -16.29 -9.38 -12.68
C ASP A 124 -16.64 -8.49 -13.89
N PRO A 125 -15.68 -7.99 -14.68
CA PRO A 125 -15.94 -7.16 -15.84
C PRO A 125 -16.76 -7.86 -16.94
N LEU A 126 -16.77 -9.21 -16.97
CA LEU A 126 -17.60 -9.99 -17.89
C LEU A 126 -19.02 -10.23 -17.38
N ASN A 127 -19.25 -10.06 -16.08
CA ASN A 127 -20.55 -10.27 -15.46
C ASN A 127 -20.85 -9.17 -14.42
N VAL A 128 -20.96 -7.95 -14.89
CA VAL A 128 -21.20 -6.77 -14.03
C VAL A 128 -22.55 -6.89 -13.32
N PRO A 129 -22.60 -6.80 -11.98
CA PRO A 129 -23.86 -6.83 -11.24
C PRO A 129 -24.80 -5.70 -11.66
N LYS A 130 -26.09 -6.02 -11.93
CA LYS A 130 -27.08 -5.05 -12.43
C LYS A 130 -27.34 -3.88 -11.48
N ASN A 131 -27.17 -4.10 -10.17
CA ASN A 131 -27.40 -3.13 -9.10
C ASN A 131 -26.11 -2.71 -8.40
N LEU A 132 -24.99 -2.69 -9.12
CA LEU A 132 -23.65 -2.44 -8.54
C LEU A 132 -23.59 -1.12 -7.76
N GLU A 133 -24.19 -0.05 -8.28
CA GLU A 133 -24.16 1.29 -7.66
C GLU A 133 -25.12 1.43 -6.46
N GLU A 134 -26.15 0.60 -6.38
CA GLU A 134 -27.18 0.63 -5.34
C GLU A 134 -26.92 -0.37 -4.19
N ASN A 135 -25.95 -1.26 -4.37
CA ASN A 135 -25.67 -2.34 -3.44
C ASN A 135 -24.46 -2.00 -2.57
N ASP A 136 -24.68 -1.87 -1.27
CA ASP A 136 -23.63 -1.54 -0.28
C ASP A 136 -22.42 -2.49 -0.33
N ARG A 137 -22.61 -3.73 -0.76
CA ARG A 137 -21.52 -4.69 -0.97
C ARG A 137 -20.48 -4.19 -1.96
N TYR A 138 -20.88 -3.38 -2.93
CA TYR A 138 -20.02 -2.84 -3.98
C TYR A 138 -19.68 -1.36 -3.78
N LYS A 139 -19.97 -0.81 -2.61
CA LYS A 139 -19.68 0.60 -2.32
C LYS A 139 -18.18 0.91 -2.53
N GLY A 140 -17.92 1.81 -3.48
CA GLY A 140 -16.55 2.16 -3.88
C GLY A 140 -15.86 1.10 -4.76
N ALA A 141 -16.62 0.23 -5.46
CA ALA A 141 -16.05 -0.78 -6.36
C ALA A 141 -15.30 -0.20 -7.57
N TYR A 142 -15.55 1.05 -7.93
CA TYR A 142 -14.81 1.76 -8.99
C TYR A 142 -13.49 2.38 -8.48
N LEU A 143 -13.29 2.42 -7.16
CA LEU A 143 -12.18 3.12 -6.53
C LEU A 143 -10.99 2.19 -6.33
N ASN A 144 -9.85 2.57 -6.89
CA ASN A 144 -8.58 1.95 -6.55
C ASN A 144 -8.10 2.48 -5.19
N ARG A 145 -8.34 1.72 -4.12
CA ARG A 145 -8.02 2.12 -2.74
C ARG A 145 -6.53 2.33 -2.50
N PHE A 146 -5.71 1.61 -3.22
CA PHE A 146 -4.26 1.76 -3.13
C PHE A 146 -3.77 3.12 -3.63
N LEU A 147 -4.29 3.55 -4.79
CA LEU A 147 -3.86 4.80 -5.42
C LEU A 147 -4.70 6.00 -4.96
N SER A 148 -6.03 5.85 -4.92
CA SER A 148 -6.96 6.98 -4.92
C SER A 148 -7.62 7.28 -3.56
N SER A 149 -7.24 6.58 -2.50
CA SER A 149 -7.82 6.77 -1.16
C SER A 149 -6.79 7.12 -0.11
N ALA A 150 -7.27 7.69 0.99
CA ALA A 150 -6.48 7.87 2.22
C ALA A 150 -7.30 7.36 3.41
N PHE A 151 -6.63 6.80 4.41
CA PHE A 151 -7.24 6.13 5.55
C PHE A 151 -6.49 6.48 6.84
N VAL A 152 -7.19 6.42 7.97
CA VAL A 152 -6.58 6.55 9.29
C VAL A 152 -5.54 5.44 9.46
N PRO A 153 -4.26 5.78 9.73
CA PRO A 153 -3.19 4.79 9.77
C PRO A 153 -3.19 3.93 11.04
N GLY A 154 -3.66 4.48 12.16
CA GLY A 154 -3.48 3.84 13.45
C GLY A 154 -2.01 3.61 13.76
N SER A 155 -1.71 2.59 14.53
CA SER A 155 -0.37 2.32 15.06
C SER A 155 0.72 2.04 14.01
N VAL A 156 0.42 1.91 12.71
CA VAL A 156 1.49 1.85 11.70
C VAL A 156 2.23 3.19 11.61
N PHE A 157 1.55 4.31 11.92
CA PHE A 157 2.16 5.64 11.97
C PHE A 157 3.25 5.77 13.04
N LYS A 158 3.25 4.93 14.07
CA LYS A 158 4.32 4.90 15.08
C LYS A 158 5.71 4.66 14.48
N THR A 159 5.82 4.15 13.26
CA THR A 159 7.09 4.08 12.52
C THR A 159 7.67 5.47 12.24
N VAL A 160 6.81 6.47 11.99
CA VAL A 160 7.22 7.87 11.80
C VAL A 160 7.59 8.52 13.13
N THR A 161 6.75 8.35 14.16
CA THR A 161 7.01 8.87 15.51
C THR A 161 8.28 8.26 16.11
N LEU A 162 8.53 6.96 15.89
CA LEU A 162 9.77 6.28 16.27
C LEU A 162 10.98 6.89 15.58
N THR A 163 10.89 7.14 14.28
CA THR A 163 11.96 7.78 13.50
C THR A 163 12.29 9.17 14.05
N ALA A 164 11.25 9.96 14.32
CA ALA A 164 11.41 11.29 14.91
C ALA A 164 12.05 11.23 16.29
N ALA A 165 11.66 10.27 17.14
CA ALA A 165 12.24 10.07 18.46
C ALA A 165 13.73 9.71 18.39
N LEU A 166 14.10 8.74 17.55
CA LEU A 166 15.49 8.30 17.38
C LEU A 166 16.41 9.41 16.88
N GLU A 167 15.91 10.33 16.07
CA GLU A 167 16.71 11.43 15.50
C GLU A 167 16.72 12.72 16.35
N ASN A 168 15.79 12.87 17.32
CA ASN A 168 15.67 14.15 18.07
C ASN A 168 15.77 14.00 19.59
N LEU A 169 15.56 12.80 20.15
CA LEU A 169 15.70 12.55 21.59
C LEU A 169 17.04 11.87 21.88
N PRO A 170 17.99 12.53 22.56
CA PRO A 170 19.38 12.05 22.68
C PRO A 170 19.54 10.67 23.34
N ASP A 171 18.61 10.31 24.22
CA ASP A 171 18.62 9.10 25.03
C ASP A 171 17.48 8.13 24.66
N ALA A 172 16.85 8.31 23.51
CA ALA A 172 15.66 7.55 23.10
C ALA A 172 15.82 6.03 23.16
N GLU A 173 17.01 5.51 22.82
CA GLU A 173 17.26 4.07 22.81
C GLU A 173 17.52 3.48 24.22
N THR A 174 17.83 4.31 25.21
CA THR A 174 18.30 3.85 26.53
C THR A 174 17.36 4.17 27.67
N ARG A 175 16.51 5.19 27.53
CA ARG A 175 15.52 5.57 28.55
C ARG A 175 14.27 4.71 28.46
N THR A 176 13.44 4.80 29.49
CA THR A 176 12.19 4.05 29.58
C THR A 176 10.97 4.98 29.68
N TRP A 177 9.82 4.44 29.31
CA TRP A 177 8.50 5.05 29.43
C TRP A 177 7.58 4.16 30.25
N ASN A 178 6.84 4.73 31.18
CA ASN A 178 5.92 3.97 31.99
C ASN A 178 4.49 4.01 31.40
N CYS A 179 3.84 2.85 31.33
CA CYS A 179 2.47 2.69 30.87
C CYS A 179 1.60 2.01 31.95
N THR A 180 0.68 2.74 32.52
CA THR A 180 -0.30 2.26 33.50
C THR A 180 -1.66 1.89 32.90
N GLY A 181 -1.73 1.74 31.55
CA GLY A 181 -2.95 1.49 30.79
C GLY A 181 -3.54 2.74 30.14
N SER A 182 -3.07 3.92 30.54
CA SER A 182 -3.38 5.21 29.92
C SER A 182 -2.33 6.24 30.31
N VAL A 183 -2.37 7.40 29.66
CA VAL A 183 -1.58 8.57 30.03
C VAL A 183 -2.41 9.83 29.81
N GLN A 184 -2.23 10.82 30.70
CA GLN A 184 -2.82 12.15 30.53
C GLN A 184 -1.86 13.02 29.72
N ILE A 185 -2.30 13.55 28.59
CA ILE A 185 -1.57 14.50 27.76
C ILE A 185 -2.44 15.74 27.59
N GLY A 186 -2.01 16.85 28.16
CA GLY A 186 -2.86 18.05 28.23
C GLY A 186 -4.21 17.75 28.90
N ASP A 187 -5.28 18.03 28.19
CA ASP A 187 -6.68 17.81 28.63
C ASP A 187 -7.27 16.44 28.20
N GLU A 188 -6.51 15.61 27.47
CA GLU A 188 -6.97 14.31 26.99
C GLU A 188 -6.33 13.13 27.69
N THR A 189 -7.11 12.06 27.87
CA THR A 189 -6.65 10.77 28.37
C THR A 189 -6.45 9.81 27.19
N ILE A 190 -5.20 9.49 26.89
CA ILE A 190 -4.86 8.53 25.83
C ILE A 190 -4.82 7.15 26.42
N THR A 191 -5.74 6.30 25.99
CA THR A 191 -5.88 4.92 26.45
C THR A 191 -4.94 3.97 25.70
N CYS A 192 -4.49 2.94 26.39
CA CYS A 192 -3.65 1.87 25.83
C CYS A 192 -4.39 0.54 25.87
N SER A 193 -3.94 -0.43 25.06
CA SER A 193 -4.52 -1.78 25.00
C SER A 193 -4.31 -2.62 26.27
N GLY A 194 -3.41 -2.19 27.13
CA GLY A 194 -3.10 -2.86 28.40
C GLY A 194 -2.14 -2.05 29.26
N VAL A 195 -1.81 -2.59 30.42
CA VAL A 195 -0.77 -2.07 31.32
C VAL A 195 0.55 -2.71 30.95
N HIS A 196 1.49 -1.93 30.42
CA HIS A 196 2.79 -2.45 29.95
C HIS A 196 3.93 -2.21 30.98
N GLY A 197 3.69 -1.35 31.98
CA GLY A 197 4.70 -0.96 32.95
C GLY A 197 5.84 -0.12 32.36
N GLU A 198 6.99 -0.20 32.99
CA GLU A 198 8.22 0.45 32.51
C GLU A 198 8.81 -0.33 31.35
N GLN A 199 9.07 0.33 30.22
CA GLN A 199 9.49 -0.30 28.97
C GLN A 199 10.42 0.63 28.18
N THR A 200 11.39 0.06 27.50
CA THR A 200 12.24 0.74 26.53
C THR A 200 11.46 1.16 25.29
N LEU A 201 12.02 2.03 24.46
CA LEU A 201 11.42 2.41 23.18
C LEU A 201 11.13 1.21 22.27
N LYS A 202 12.04 0.24 22.24
CA LYS A 202 11.92 -1.00 21.46
C LYS A 202 10.74 -1.86 21.94
N GLU A 203 10.60 -2.04 23.25
CA GLU A 203 9.48 -2.77 23.86
C GLU A 203 8.16 -2.03 23.66
N ALA A 204 8.13 -0.70 23.86
CA ALA A 204 6.97 0.12 23.61
C ALA A 204 6.48 0.04 22.15
N PHE A 205 7.41 -0.04 21.20
CA PHE A 205 7.10 -0.22 19.79
C PHE A 205 6.56 -1.64 19.51
N ALA A 206 7.14 -2.67 20.11
CA ALA A 206 6.67 -4.05 19.98
C ALA A 206 5.26 -4.25 20.58
N HIS A 207 5.00 -3.69 21.76
CA HIS A 207 3.69 -3.69 22.41
C HIS A 207 2.70 -2.74 21.73
N SER A 208 3.16 -1.90 20.79
CA SER A 208 2.35 -0.84 20.19
C SER A 208 1.74 0.11 21.22
N CYS A 209 2.48 0.45 22.28
CA CYS A 209 2.03 1.18 23.44
C CYS A 209 1.62 2.63 23.10
N ASN A 210 0.34 2.94 23.23
CA ASN A 210 -0.18 4.28 22.97
C ASN A 210 0.36 5.29 24.01
N ALA A 211 0.41 4.90 25.29
CA ALA A 211 0.86 5.80 26.36
C ALA A 211 2.30 6.27 26.16
N ALA A 212 3.22 5.37 25.75
CA ALA A 212 4.60 5.74 25.46
C ALA A 212 4.70 6.65 24.24
N PHE A 213 4.03 6.29 23.12
CA PHE A 213 4.10 7.07 21.89
C PHE A 213 3.41 8.42 21.95
N ALA A 214 2.38 8.58 22.80
CA ALA A 214 1.75 9.87 23.08
C ALA A 214 2.70 10.80 23.85
N GLN A 215 3.39 10.30 24.89
CA GLN A 215 4.42 11.04 25.61
C GLN A 215 5.58 11.45 24.69
N ILE A 216 6.03 10.56 23.82
CA ILE A 216 7.06 10.83 22.83
C ILE A 216 6.60 11.94 21.86
N ALA A 217 5.37 11.90 21.39
CA ALA A 217 4.82 12.92 20.49
C ALA A 217 4.73 14.29 21.16
N GLU A 218 4.27 14.34 22.43
CA GLU A 218 4.25 15.57 23.23
C GLU A 218 5.65 16.16 23.38
N GLU A 219 6.65 15.35 23.70
CA GLU A 219 8.04 15.78 23.87
C GLU A 219 8.68 16.26 22.56
N LEU A 220 8.38 15.60 21.43
CA LEU A 220 8.84 16.00 20.10
C LEU A 220 8.24 17.34 19.66
N GLY A 221 7.00 17.60 20.04
CA GLY A 221 6.23 18.76 19.61
C GLY A 221 5.71 18.66 18.17
N ALA A 222 4.68 19.46 17.88
CA ALA A 222 3.95 19.43 16.62
C ALA A 222 4.84 19.71 15.40
N ASP A 223 5.72 20.70 15.47
CA ASP A 223 6.60 21.08 14.34
C ASP A 223 7.58 19.96 13.97
N THR A 224 8.10 19.24 14.97
CA THR A 224 9.00 18.11 14.71
C THR A 224 8.22 16.97 14.08
N LEU A 225 7.09 16.58 14.64
CA LEU A 225 6.31 15.47 14.11
C LEU A 225 5.77 15.77 12.71
N ARG A 226 5.32 17.01 12.45
CA ARG A 226 4.96 17.49 11.12
C ARG A 226 6.10 17.32 10.12
N ARG A 227 7.29 17.81 10.45
CA ARG A 227 8.48 17.72 9.59
C ARG A 227 8.82 16.26 9.23
N TYR A 228 8.72 15.33 10.19
CA TYR A 228 8.97 13.91 9.93
C TYR A 228 7.86 13.25 9.12
N THR A 229 6.61 13.64 9.30
CA THR A 229 5.47 13.19 8.48
C THR A 229 5.64 13.62 7.02
N GLU A 230 6.03 14.88 6.80
CA GLU A 230 6.32 15.40 5.48
C GLU A 230 7.57 14.75 4.85
N LYS A 231 8.67 14.60 5.62
CA LYS A 231 9.90 13.91 5.18
C LYS A 231 9.65 12.45 4.82
N ALA A 232 8.81 11.74 5.56
CA ALA A 232 8.37 10.38 5.25
C ALA A 232 7.52 10.28 3.96
N GLY A 233 7.15 11.42 3.36
CA GLY A 233 6.37 11.50 2.13
C GLY A 233 4.88 11.22 2.28
N LEU A 234 4.36 11.16 3.51
CA LEU A 234 2.95 10.77 3.74
C LEU A 234 1.95 11.84 3.34
N THR A 235 2.37 13.10 3.22
CA THR A 235 1.56 14.23 2.73
C THR A 235 1.75 14.50 1.23
N SER A 236 2.60 13.72 0.56
CA SER A 236 2.90 13.87 -0.87
C SER A 236 1.94 13.08 -1.75
N ALA A 237 1.68 13.58 -2.97
CA ALA A 237 1.14 12.76 -4.03
C ALA A 237 2.30 12.15 -4.81
N TYR A 238 2.14 10.90 -5.19
CA TYR A 238 3.08 10.18 -6.06
C TYR A 238 2.43 9.91 -7.41
N SER A 239 3.20 9.38 -8.33
CA SER A 239 2.73 9.00 -9.66
C SER A 239 3.18 7.58 -9.97
N VAL A 240 2.24 6.74 -10.37
CA VAL A 240 2.52 5.38 -10.86
C VAL A 240 2.26 5.40 -12.37
N ASP A 241 3.32 5.50 -13.16
CA ASP A 241 3.24 5.64 -14.64
C ASP A 241 2.33 6.78 -15.12
N GLY A 242 2.24 7.89 -14.36
CA GLY A 242 1.36 9.00 -14.65
C GLY A 242 -0.01 8.94 -13.94
N LEU A 243 -0.36 7.84 -13.29
CA LEU A 243 -1.54 7.75 -12.43
C LEU A 243 -1.24 8.43 -11.09
N PRO A 244 -1.95 9.52 -10.73
CA PRO A 244 -1.69 10.21 -9.47
C PRO A 244 -2.24 9.43 -8.27
N THR A 245 -1.54 9.51 -7.14
CA THR A 245 -2.07 9.02 -5.87
C THR A 245 -2.81 10.11 -5.10
N ALA A 246 -3.69 9.71 -4.19
CA ALA A 246 -4.20 10.61 -3.17
C ALA A 246 -3.06 11.07 -2.24
N LYS A 247 -3.25 12.21 -1.60
CA LYS A 247 -2.35 12.71 -0.55
C LYS A 247 -2.87 12.29 0.82
N GLY A 248 -1.97 12.04 1.75
CA GLY A 248 -2.32 12.01 3.15
C GLY A 248 -2.65 13.41 3.68
N THR A 249 -3.46 13.47 4.72
CA THR A 249 -3.87 14.71 5.38
C THR A 249 -3.66 14.62 6.88
N PHE A 250 -3.16 15.72 7.45
CA PHE A 250 -2.91 15.87 8.88
C PHE A 250 -3.33 17.28 9.29
N ASN A 251 -3.83 17.43 10.49
CA ASN A 251 -4.21 18.75 11.02
C ASN A 251 -3.19 19.20 12.08
N TRP A 252 -2.34 20.16 11.71
CA TRP A 252 -1.30 20.69 12.59
C TRP A 252 -1.66 22.07 13.19
N ASP A 253 -2.59 22.80 12.55
CA ASP A 253 -2.89 24.17 12.93
C ASP A 253 -3.74 24.20 14.19
N GLY A 254 -3.19 24.82 15.26
CA GLY A 254 -3.88 24.91 16.55
C GLY A 254 -4.05 23.58 17.28
N ILE A 255 -3.26 22.56 16.92
CA ILE A 255 -3.30 21.25 17.59
C ILE A 255 -2.95 21.38 19.06
N THR A 256 -3.76 20.81 19.94
CA THR A 256 -3.49 20.73 21.40
C THR A 256 -2.50 19.59 21.69
N ASP A 257 -1.91 19.59 22.89
CA ASP A 257 -0.99 18.51 23.30
C ASP A 257 -1.69 17.14 23.29
N GLY A 258 -2.94 17.06 23.73
CA GLY A 258 -3.72 15.82 23.69
C GLY A 258 -3.98 15.32 22.27
N GLN A 259 -4.35 16.21 21.35
CA GLN A 259 -4.51 15.91 19.94
C GLN A 259 -3.19 15.49 19.29
N LEU A 260 -2.07 16.13 19.64
CA LEU A 260 -0.74 15.76 19.21
C LEU A 260 -0.36 14.35 19.71
N GLY A 261 -0.69 14.03 20.95
CA GLY A 261 -0.52 12.68 21.48
C GLY A 261 -1.27 11.62 20.65
N TRP A 262 -2.52 11.90 20.28
CA TRP A 262 -3.30 11.03 19.39
C TRP A 262 -2.70 10.95 17.97
N THR A 263 -2.25 12.06 17.39
CA THR A 263 -1.53 12.08 16.11
C THR A 263 -0.26 11.21 16.17
N GLY A 264 0.51 11.29 17.26
CA GLY A 264 1.72 10.48 17.45
C GLY A 264 1.46 8.97 17.47
N VAL A 265 0.26 8.52 17.78
CA VAL A 265 -0.17 7.12 17.70
C VAL A 265 -0.90 6.78 16.40
N GLY A 266 -1.09 7.77 15.50
CA GLY A 266 -1.73 7.60 14.19
C GLY A 266 -3.25 7.65 14.21
N GLN A 267 -3.79 8.40 15.16
CA GLN A 267 -5.24 8.63 15.34
C GLN A 267 -5.56 10.12 15.13
N TYR A 268 -6.70 10.58 15.57
CA TYR A 268 -7.22 11.93 15.39
C TYR A 268 -7.72 12.13 13.95
N HIS A 269 -7.25 13.15 13.23
CA HIS A 269 -7.67 13.44 11.85
C HIS A 269 -6.65 13.00 10.80
N ASP A 270 -5.72 12.15 11.21
CA ASP A 270 -4.64 11.68 10.37
C ASP A 270 -5.16 10.73 9.28
N GLN A 271 -4.76 10.96 8.05
CA GLN A 271 -5.04 10.06 6.95
C GLN A 271 -3.79 9.87 6.08
N VAL A 272 -3.51 8.64 5.69
CA VAL A 272 -2.39 8.29 4.82
C VAL A 272 -2.88 7.51 3.60
N ASN A 273 -2.25 7.77 2.45
CA ASN A 273 -2.49 6.99 1.25
C ASN A 273 -1.68 5.68 1.34
N PRO A 274 -2.26 4.50 1.01
CA PRO A 274 -1.55 3.22 1.08
C PRO A 274 -0.31 3.14 0.18
N CYS A 275 -0.30 3.78 -0.99
CA CYS A 275 0.88 3.82 -1.86
C CYS A 275 2.00 4.67 -1.24
N ALA A 276 1.68 5.81 -0.65
CA ALA A 276 2.65 6.62 0.08
C ALA A 276 3.24 5.85 1.27
N PHE A 277 2.40 5.10 1.98
CA PHE A 277 2.85 4.26 3.09
C PHE A 277 3.72 3.07 2.63
N LEU A 278 3.42 2.48 1.48
CA LEU A 278 4.25 1.46 0.84
C LEU A 278 5.65 2.00 0.51
N LEU A 279 5.72 3.23 -0.02
CA LEU A 279 6.99 3.92 -0.28
C LEU A 279 7.77 4.21 1.00
N TRP A 280 7.10 4.58 2.09
CA TRP A 280 7.72 4.73 3.40
C TRP A 280 8.35 3.42 3.87
N MET A 281 7.65 2.28 3.74
CA MET A 281 8.20 0.95 4.04
C MET A 281 9.41 0.63 3.15
N GLY A 282 9.32 0.92 1.87
CA GLY A 282 10.43 0.75 0.92
C GLY A 282 11.62 1.65 1.23
N GLY A 283 11.39 2.87 1.72
CA GLY A 283 12.42 3.81 2.15
C GLY A 283 13.20 3.27 3.36
N ILE A 284 12.51 2.75 4.36
CA ILE A 284 13.14 2.10 5.53
C ILE A 284 13.96 0.89 5.06
N ALA A 285 13.38 0.02 4.23
CA ALA A 285 14.02 -1.19 3.73
C ALA A 285 15.28 -0.91 2.89
N ASN A 286 15.31 0.21 2.19
CA ASN A 286 16.34 0.53 1.19
C ASN A 286 17.30 1.65 1.64
N GLY A 287 17.52 1.78 2.94
CA GLY A 287 18.50 2.72 3.49
C GLY A 287 18.13 4.19 3.32
N GLY A 288 16.83 4.48 3.27
CA GLY A 288 16.28 5.82 3.33
C GLY A 288 15.69 6.38 2.04
N LYS A 289 15.88 5.71 0.91
CA LYS A 289 15.29 6.12 -0.38
C LYS A 289 14.48 4.98 -0.97
N ALA A 290 13.21 5.23 -1.25
CA ALA A 290 12.35 4.26 -1.92
C ALA A 290 12.58 4.27 -3.44
N ALA A 291 12.49 3.11 -4.10
CA ALA A 291 12.26 3.09 -5.53
C ALA A 291 10.83 3.54 -5.82
N GLU A 292 10.64 4.43 -6.80
CA GLU A 292 9.31 4.87 -7.19
C GLU A 292 8.54 3.73 -7.87
N PRO A 293 7.26 3.52 -7.51
CA PRO A 293 6.51 2.37 -7.99
C PRO A 293 6.06 2.57 -9.44
N TYR A 294 6.09 1.50 -10.22
CA TYR A 294 5.57 1.47 -11.58
C TYR A 294 4.83 0.18 -11.87
N LEU A 295 3.91 0.24 -12.84
CA LEU A 295 2.99 -0.83 -13.21
C LEU A 295 3.27 -1.35 -14.63
N ILE A 296 3.76 -0.50 -15.55
CA ILE A 296 4.01 -0.87 -16.94
C ILE A 296 5.47 -1.28 -17.10
N ARG A 297 5.71 -2.58 -17.21
CA ARG A 297 7.05 -3.16 -17.39
C ARG A 297 7.63 -2.83 -18.77
N LYS A 298 6.82 -3.00 -19.81
CA LYS A 298 7.17 -2.68 -21.21
C LYS A 298 5.93 -2.58 -22.07
N THR A 299 6.05 -1.88 -23.18
CA THR A 299 5.11 -1.97 -24.30
C THR A 299 5.82 -2.67 -25.46
N VAL A 300 5.07 -3.44 -26.25
CA VAL A 300 5.55 -4.06 -27.50
C VAL A 300 4.61 -3.61 -28.61
N SER A 301 5.16 -2.89 -29.59
CA SER A 301 4.37 -2.39 -30.73
C SER A 301 3.79 -3.54 -31.57
N SER A 302 2.83 -3.23 -32.45
CA SER A 302 2.27 -4.17 -33.42
C SER A 302 3.33 -4.81 -34.34
N LEU A 303 4.48 -4.18 -34.49
CA LEU A 303 5.64 -4.68 -35.25
C LEU A 303 6.58 -5.54 -34.40
N GLY A 304 6.24 -5.82 -33.13
CA GLY A 304 7.08 -6.61 -32.21
C GLY A 304 8.26 -5.83 -31.60
N ILE A 305 8.30 -4.51 -31.74
CA ILE A 305 9.39 -3.69 -31.18
C ILE A 305 9.07 -3.33 -29.73
N PRO A 306 9.91 -3.73 -28.76
CA PRO A 306 9.70 -3.37 -27.36
C PRO A 306 10.07 -1.91 -27.08
N SER A 307 9.41 -1.30 -26.09
CA SER A 307 9.81 -0.01 -25.51
C SER A 307 11.21 -0.12 -24.85
N LEU A 308 11.81 1.02 -24.58
CA LEU A 308 13.02 1.07 -23.77
C LEU A 308 12.76 0.49 -22.37
N PRO A 309 13.75 -0.15 -21.75
CA PRO A 309 13.63 -0.63 -20.38
C PRO A 309 13.27 0.49 -19.41
N HIS A 310 12.48 0.18 -18.39
CA HIS A 310 12.21 1.11 -17.31
C HIS A 310 13.51 1.45 -16.57
N ILE A 311 13.69 2.73 -16.25
CA ILE A 311 14.80 3.20 -15.44
C ILE A 311 14.26 3.49 -14.04
N THR A 312 14.77 2.77 -13.04
CA THR A 312 14.35 2.94 -11.64
C THR A 312 14.57 4.38 -11.17
N GLN A 313 13.49 5.06 -10.87
CA GLN A 313 13.51 6.36 -10.19
C GLN A 313 13.51 6.13 -8.68
N ARG A 314 14.01 7.11 -7.92
CA ARG A 314 14.05 7.04 -6.47
C ARG A 314 13.52 8.33 -5.86
N THR A 315 12.85 8.21 -4.72
CA THR A 315 12.45 9.35 -3.90
C THR A 315 13.65 10.13 -3.39
N GLY A 316 13.42 11.33 -2.87
CA GLY A 316 14.35 11.98 -1.96
C GLY A 316 14.64 11.11 -0.72
N GLN A 317 15.51 11.59 0.15
CA GLN A 317 15.80 10.91 1.43
C GLN A 317 14.58 11.03 2.37
N LEU A 318 13.90 9.91 2.61
CA LEU A 318 12.71 9.83 3.49
C LEU A 318 13.11 9.67 4.96
N ILE A 319 14.20 8.98 5.23
CA ILE A 319 14.73 8.70 6.56
C ILE A 319 16.27 8.59 6.46
N ASP A 320 16.99 8.96 7.51
CA ASP A 320 18.44 8.74 7.57
C ASP A 320 18.76 7.24 7.49
N ASN A 321 19.88 6.90 6.84
CA ASN A 321 20.27 5.49 6.62
C ASN A 321 20.48 4.74 7.94
N ARG A 322 21.15 5.35 8.92
CA ARG A 322 21.39 4.72 10.22
C ARG A 322 20.07 4.53 10.98
N THR A 323 19.23 5.55 10.98
CA THR A 323 17.89 5.48 11.60
C THR A 323 17.03 4.42 10.94
N ALA A 324 17.07 4.31 9.60
CA ALA A 324 16.36 3.27 8.85
C ALA A 324 16.76 1.86 9.30
N ALA A 325 18.06 1.61 9.53
CA ALA A 325 18.53 0.32 10.04
C ALA A 325 17.99 0.03 11.45
N THR A 326 18.00 1.01 12.36
CA THR A 326 17.47 0.86 13.71
C THR A 326 15.95 0.61 13.70
N VAL A 327 15.19 1.37 12.90
CA VAL A 327 13.75 1.16 12.74
C VAL A 327 13.45 -0.23 12.19
N ALA A 328 14.21 -0.68 11.19
CA ALA A 328 14.08 -2.03 10.62
C ALA A 328 14.35 -3.12 11.67
N ASP A 329 15.33 -2.95 12.55
CA ASP A 329 15.60 -3.89 13.65
C ASP A 329 14.47 -3.92 14.68
N PHE A 330 13.85 -2.76 14.97
CA PHE A 330 12.68 -2.70 15.85
C PHE A 330 11.47 -3.38 15.19
N MET A 331 11.28 -3.20 13.88
CA MET A 331 10.22 -3.87 13.12
C MET A 331 10.42 -5.39 13.03
N ALA A 332 11.66 -5.88 12.93
CA ALA A 332 11.97 -7.31 13.00
C ALA A 332 11.69 -7.87 14.40
N ASN A 333 12.03 -7.11 15.45
CA ASN A 333 11.70 -7.48 16.83
C ASN A 333 10.18 -7.64 17.06
N ASN A 334 9.34 -6.78 16.46
CA ASN A 334 7.88 -6.92 16.55
C ASN A 334 7.41 -8.30 16.06
N VAL A 335 8.05 -8.83 15.02
CA VAL A 335 7.67 -10.15 14.47
C VAL A 335 7.99 -11.25 15.46
N THR A 336 9.16 -11.19 16.10
CA THR A 336 9.59 -12.17 17.10
C THR A 336 8.74 -12.10 18.36
N GLU A 337 8.56 -10.90 18.91
CA GLU A 337 7.90 -10.70 20.20
C GLU A 337 6.37 -10.76 20.12
N THR A 338 5.78 -10.28 19.01
CA THR A 338 4.33 -10.02 18.97
C THR A 338 3.59 -10.79 17.89
N TYR A 339 4.14 -10.87 16.65
CA TYR A 339 3.36 -11.38 15.52
C TYR A 339 3.53 -12.88 15.29
N GLY A 340 4.67 -13.43 15.72
CA GLY A 340 5.02 -14.84 15.56
C GLY A 340 5.56 -15.17 14.16
N THR A 341 6.70 -15.83 14.14
CA THR A 341 7.45 -16.18 12.92
C THR A 341 6.79 -17.32 12.11
N LYS A 342 5.96 -18.16 12.76
CA LYS A 342 5.35 -19.35 12.13
C LYS A 342 4.46 -19.03 10.93
N ARG A 343 3.88 -17.82 10.88
CA ARG A 343 3.04 -17.39 9.75
C ARG A 343 3.86 -16.92 8.54
N PHE A 344 5.16 -16.70 8.73
CA PHE A 344 6.06 -16.10 7.75
C PHE A 344 7.31 -16.99 7.58
N PRO A 345 7.14 -18.27 7.17
CA PRO A 345 8.27 -19.18 7.01
C PRO A 345 9.21 -18.69 5.90
N ASN A 346 10.52 -18.85 6.14
CA ASN A 346 11.59 -18.42 5.22
C ASN A 346 11.63 -16.90 4.93
N MET A 347 11.05 -16.07 5.81
CA MET A 347 10.97 -14.63 5.64
C MET A 347 11.73 -13.90 6.75
N GLU A 348 12.64 -13.04 6.37
CA GLU A 348 13.25 -12.05 7.26
C GLU A 348 12.35 -10.83 7.35
N LEU A 349 11.18 -11.02 7.98
CA LEU A 349 10.12 -10.04 8.02
C LEU A 349 10.39 -8.91 9.01
N CYS A 350 10.22 -7.68 8.56
CA CYS A 350 10.12 -6.46 9.34
C CYS A 350 8.71 -5.90 9.19
N ALA A 351 7.94 -5.75 10.28
CA ALA A 351 6.55 -5.34 10.16
C ALA A 351 6.04 -4.49 11.33
N LYS A 352 4.98 -3.74 11.07
CA LYS A 352 4.16 -3.04 12.06
C LYS A 352 2.68 -3.26 11.78
N SER A 353 1.92 -3.64 12.79
CA SER A 353 0.47 -3.71 12.76
C SER A 353 -0.15 -2.38 13.17
N GLY A 354 -1.36 -2.12 12.67
CA GLY A 354 -2.17 -0.98 13.09
C GLY A 354 -3.63 -1.38 13.25
N THR A 355 -4.25 -0.89 14.29
CA THR A 355 -5.69 -0.90 14.51
C THR A 355 -6.11 0.55 14.55
N ALA A 356 -6.89 0.98 13.57
CA ALA A 356 -7.25 2.38 13.36
C ALA A 356 -8.74 2.60 13.65
N GLU A 357 -9.05 3.30 14.72
CA GLU A 357 -10.42 3.66 15.08
C GLU A 357 -11.00 4.63 14.03
N VAL A 358 -12.22 4.39 13.57
CA VAL A 358 -12.86 5.12 12.47
C VAL A 358 -14.21 5.73 12.83
N GLY A 359 -14.59 5.68 14.09
CA GLY A 359 -15.80 6.26 14.64
C GLY A 359 -16.41 5.42 15.75
N THR A 360 -17.25 6.05 16.55
CA THR A 360 -17.92 5.41 17.69
C THR A 360 -18.79 4.25 17.21
N GLY A 361 -18.54 3.05 17.72
CA GLY A 361 -19.31 1.85 17.41
C GLY A 361 -19.00 1.21 16.06
N GLN A 362 -18.02 1.72 15.32
CA GLN A 362 -17.53 1.07 14.10
C GLN A 362 -16.35 0.16 14.40
N THR A 363 -16.26 -0.95 13.69
CA THR A 363 -15.09 -1.83 13.76
C THR A 363 -13.89 -1.10 13.17
N PRO A 364 -12.73 -1.08 13.84
CA PRO A 364 -11.53 -0.41 13.35
C PRO A 364 -11.03 -0.95 12.01
N HIS A 365 -10.27 -0.14 11.27
CA HIS A 365 -9.49 -0.64 10.15
C HIS A 365 -8.28 -1.44 10.65
N ALA A 366 -7.99 -2.54 9.97
CA ALA A 366 -6.83 -3.36 10.24
C ALA A 366 -5.71 -3.05 9.22
N TRP A 367 -4.53 -2.67 9.72
CA TRP A 367 -3.33 -2.46 8.92
C TRP A 367 -2.23 -3.45 9.26
N PHE A 368 -1.49 -3.87 8.25
CA PHE A 368 -0.23 -4.57 8.42
C PHE A 368 0.72 -4.17 7.28
N ALA A 369 1.83 -3.54 7.64
CA ALA A 369 2.77 -3.00 6.67
C ALA A 369 4.20 -3.32 7.06
N GLY A 370 5.06 -3.50 6.06
CA GLY A 370 6.44 -3.86 6.31
C GLY A 370 7.20 -4.23 5.04
N PHE A 371 8.28 -4.98 5.25
CA PHE A 371 9.15 -5.44 4.16
C PHE A 371 9.94 -6.69 4.58
N LEU A 372 10.50 -7.36 3.59
CA LEU A 372 11.42 -8.49 3.76
C LEU A 372 12.86 -8.03 3.59
N ARG A 373 13.76 -8.51 4.44
CA ARG A 373 15.22 -8.32 4.31
C ARG A 373 15.89 -9.39 3.43
N ASN A 374 15.12 -10.38 2.96
CA ASN A 374 15.63 -11.41 2.07
C ASN A 374 16.26 -10.77 0.81
N GLU A 375 17.49 -11.16 0.46
CA GLU A 375 18.20 -10.60 -0.70
C GLU A 375 17.52 -10.93 -2.04
N ASP A 376 16.96 -12.13 -2.15
CA ASP A 376 16.26 -12.65 -3.32
C ASP A 376 14.78 -12.23 -3.38
N ALA A 377 14.24 -11.68 -2.29
CA ALA A 377 12.86 -11.22 -2.18
C ALA A 377 12.78 -9.81 -1.54
N PRO A 378 13.36 -8.78 -2.19
CA PRO A 378 13.42 -7.42 -1.63
C PRO A 378 12.06 -6.72 -1.77
N TYR A 379 11.05 -7.21 -1.08
CA TYR A 379 9.68 -6.76 -1.20
C TYR A 379 9.21 -5.98 0.02
N ALA A 380 8.58 -4.82 -0.23
CA ALA A 380 7.78 -4.13 0.77
C ALA A 380 6.30 -4.32 0.44
N PHE A 381 5.46 -4.24 1.48
CA PHE A 381 4.03 -4.50 1.36
C PHE A 381 3.20 -3.61 2.26
N VAL A 382 1.96 -3.43 1.88
CA VAL A 382 0.91 -2.83 2.69
C VAL A 382 -0.39 -3.63 2.54
N VAL A 383 -1.02 -3.93 3.67
CA VAL A 383 -2.34 -4.54 3.75
C VAL A 383 -3.23 -3.66 4.61
N LEU A 384 -4.35 -3.27 4.05
CA LEU A 384 -5.44 -2.58 4.73
C LEU A 384 -6.73 -3.37 4.56
N VAL A 385 -7.40 -3.68 5.66
CA VAL A 385 -8.75 -4.26 5.67
C VAL A 385 -9.68 -3.28 6.38
N GLU A 386 -10.58 -2.67 5.63
CA GLU A 386 -11.56 -1.74 6.19
C GLU A 386 -12.50 -2.47 7.14
N ASN A 387 -12.71 -1.88 8.32
CA ASN A 387 -13.55 -2.45 9.38
C ASN A 387 -13.22 -3.92 9.70
N GLY A 388 -11.93 -4.27 9.57
CA GLY A 388 -11.43 -5.63 9.78
C GLY A 388 -11.17 -5.98 11.23
N GLY A 389 -11.01 -4.97 12.11
CA GLY A 389 -10.69 -5.16 13.52
C GLY A 389 -9.19 -5.15 13.81
N GLY A 390 -8.67 -6.21 14.39
CA GLY A 390 -7.28 -6.26 14.85
C GLY A 390 -6.25 -6.37 13.73
N GLY A 391 -5.30 -5.43 13.68
CA GLY A 391 -4.31 -5.34 12.61
C GLY A 391 -3.51 -6.63 12.40
N ASN A 392 -2.89 -7.16 13.46
CA ASN A 392 -2.13 -8.40 13.38
C ASN A 392 -3.00 -9.63 13.08
N ALA A 393 -4.18 -9.72 13.70
CA ALA A 393 -5.05 -10.88 13.56
C ALA A 393 -5.65 -10.97 12.14
N VAL A 394 -6.06 -9.85 11.56
CA VAL A 394 -6.75 -9.81 10.27
C VAL A 394 -5.77 -9.44 9.15
N ALA A 395 -5.24 -8.22 9.12
CA ALA A 395 -4.35 -7.78 8.05
C ALA A 395 -3.02 -8.56 8.04
N GLY A 396 -2.49 -8.95 9.21
CA GLY A 396 -1.30 -9.81 9.31
C GLY A 396 -1.55 -11.22 8.77
N THR A 397 -2.77 -11.75 8.89
CA THR A 397 -3.15 -13.03 8.29
C THR A 397 -3.26 -12.94 6.77
N VAL A 398 -3.83 -11.85 6.25
CA VAL A 398 -3.85 -11.57 4.80
C VAL A 398 -2.42 -11.47 4.27
N ALA A 399 -1.56 -10.68 4.93
CA ALA A 399 -0.16 -10.52 4.54
C ALA A 399 0.58 -11.87 4.51
N GLY A 400 0.39 -12.71 5.55
CA GLY A 400 1.01 -14.04 5.62
C GLY A 400 0.66 -14.91 4.42
N LYS A 401 -0.61 -14.97 4.03
CA LYS A 401 -1.05 -15.75 2.86
C LYS A 401 -0.40 -15.25 1.56
N VAL A 402 -0.45 -13.96 1.33
CA VAL A 402 0.09 -13.34 0.11
C VAL A 402 1.60 -13.51 0.03
N LEU A 403 2.32 -13.19 1.10
CA LEU A 403 3.78 -13.31 1.13
C LEU A 403 4.24 -14.77 1.01
N ASN A 404 3.49 -15.73 1.56
CA ASN A 404 3.80 -17.16 1.37
C ASN A 404 3.75 -17.58 -0.10
N VAL A 405 2.75 -17.13 -0.85
CA VAL A 405 2.68 -17.42 -2.29
C VAL A 405 3.85 -16.77 -3.03
N ILE A 406 4.20 -15.53 -2.65
CA ILE A 406 5.30 -14.79 -3.31
C ILE A 406 6.67 -15.41 -3.03
N VAL A 407 6.94 -15.78 -1.77
CA VAL A 407 8.27 -16.24 -1.34
C VAL A 407 8.42 -17.75 -1.45
N ASN A 408 7.39 -18.50 -1.09
CA ASN A 408 7.46 -19.97 -1.00
C ASN A 408 6.71 -20.70 -2.12
N GLY A 409 5.93 -19.97 -2.94
CA GLY A 409 5.21 -20.53 -4.08
C GLY A 409 3.90 -21.27 -3.73
N TYR A 410 3.40 -21.20 -2.48
CA TYR A 410 2.19 -21.92 -2.02
C TYR A 410 1.40 -21.13 -1.00
#